data_8a045a907972431ab3c469b2be9f58f5
#
_entry.id   8a045a907972431ab3c469b2be9f58f5
#
_cell.length_a   1.000
_cell.length_b   1.000
_cell.length_c   1.000
_cell.angle_alpha   90.00
_cell.angle_beta   90.00
_cell.angle_gamma   90.00
#
_symmetry.space_group_name_H-M   'P 1'
#
loop_
_entity.id
_entity.type
_entity.pdbx_description
1 polymer ?
#
loop_
_entity_poly.entity_id
_entity_poly.type
_entity_poly.pdbx_seq_one_letter_code
_entity_poly.pdbx_strand_id
1 'polypeptide(L)'
;PGNCFQLNKDYDRFLTLSEAALCLMYKESQVKGDESPLKCWYTDRQGVPLVVDTTGKEGKIKYTDNSNFFVLGPSGSGKSFFMNTVMRQYYEQNTDCVIVDTGDSYEGLCNIFEGTYISYSKEHPISMNPFKVTEAEYNENFNEKKGFLRSLIFLIFKGKTEPSILEETIINQTII
;
A
#
# COMPACT_ATOMS: atom_id res chain seq x y z
N PRO A 1 -26.48 -7.54 18.55
CA PRO A 1 -27.41 -8.59 18.07
C PRO A 1 -26.82 -10.00 18.11
N GLY A 2 -25.67 -10.24 18.72
CA GLY A 2 -25.04 -11.56 18.77
C GLY A 2 -25.70 -12.60 19.68
N ASN A 3 -26.60 -12.22 20.59
CA ASN A 3 -27.17 -13.09 21.60
C ASN A 3 -28.67 -13.35 21.47
N CYS A 4 -29.24 -13.18 20.28
CA CYS A 4 -30.69 -13.39 20.07
C CYS A 4 -31.18 -14.79 20.46
N PHE A 5 -30.32 -15.79 20.45
CA PHE A 5 -30.67 -17.16 20.81
C PHE A 5 -30.74 -17.41 22.32
N GLN A 6 -30.17 -16.52 23.13
CA GLN A 6 -30.17 -16.64 24.61
C GLN A 6 -31.28 -15.81 25.28
N LEU A 7 -32.04 -15.03 24.52
CA LEU A 7 -33.12 -14.22 25.05
C LEU A 7 -34.30 -15.06 25.49
N ASN A 8 -34.80 -14.83 26.71
CA ASN A 8 -35.97 -15.50 27.21
C ASN A 8 -37.21 -15.01 26.46
N LYS A 9 -38.00 -15.98 25.93
CA LYS A 9 -39.18 -15.67 25.12
C LYS A 9 -40.24 -14.86 25.83
N ASP A 10 -40.35 -15.02 27.15
CA ASP A 10 -41.42 -14.41 27.91
C ASP A 10 -41.07 -13.06 28.49
N TYR A 11 -39.77 -12.79 28.74
CA TYR A 11 -39.31 -11.58 29.40
C TYR A 11 -38.50 -10.65 28.48
N ASP A 12 -37.80 -11.21 27.50
CA ASP A 12 -36.86 -10.45 26.67
C ASP A 12 -37.37 -10.15 25.27
N ARG A 13 -38.59 -10.62 24.95
CA ARG A 13 -39.24 -10.39 23.65
C ARG A 13 -40.49 -9.54 23.82
N PHE A 14 -40.61 -8.51 23.03
CA PHE A 14 -41.80 -7.71 22.92
C PHE A 14 -42.11 -7.39 21.45
N LEU A 15 -43.38 -7.24 21.16
CA LEU A 15 -43.82 -6.88 19.83
C LEU A 15 -43.61 -5.37 19.61
N THR A 16 -42.90 -5.02 18.55
CA THR A 16 -42.68 -3.63 18.16
C THR A 16 -42.77 -3.47 16.64
N LEU A 17 -42.93 -2.22 16.18
CA LEU A 17 -42.86 -1.91 14.75
C LEU A 17 -41.40 -1.99 14.27
N SER A 18 -41.23 -2.39 13.00
CA SER A 18 -39.88 -2.48 12.39
C SER A 18 -39.15 -1.14 12.41
N GLU A 19 -39.85 -0.04 12.20
CA GLU A 19 -39.28 1.31 12.26
C GLU A 19 -38.76 1.64 13.66
N ALA A 20 -39.47 1.27 14.70
CA ALA A 20 -39.04 1.50 16.07
C ALA A 20 -37.85 0.62 16.45
N ALA A 21 -37.81 -0.60 15.94
CA ALA A 21 -36.62 -1.49 16.12
C ALA A 21 -35.39 -0.95 15.39
N LEU A 22 -35.55 -0.36 14.22
CA LEU A 22 -34.46 0.25 13.45
C LEU A 22 -33.87 1.46 14.15
N CYS A 23 -34.67 2.24 14.90
CA CYS A 23 -34.17 3.37 15.70
C CYS A 23 -33.20 2.93 16.82
N LEU A 24 -33.25 1.67 17.26
CA LEU A 24 -32.34 1.11 18.26
C LEU A 24 -31.01 0.60 17.63
N MET A 25 -30.94 0.55 16.31
CA MET A 25 -29.74 0.13 15.59
C MET A 25 -28.94 1.35 15.19
N TYR A 26 -27.78 1.50 15.80
CA TYR A 26 -26.83 2.54 15.39
C TYR A 26 -26.23 2.15 14.03
N LYS A 27 -26.68 2.82 12.97
CA LYS A 27 -26.23 2.56 11.60
C LYS A 27 -25.66 3.80 10.90
N GLU A 28 -25.71 4.95 11.54
CA GLU A 28 -25.22 6.18 10.94
C GLU A 28 -23.76 6.42 11.33
N SER A 29 -22.91 6.62 10.34
CA SER A 29 -21.57 7.12 10.58
C SER A 29 -21.62 8.64 10.73
N GLN A 30 -20.91 9.17 11.73
CA GLN A 30 -20.72 10.61 11.90
C GLN A 30 -19.87 11.21 10.77
N VAL A 31 -19.15 10.38 10.05
CA VAL A 31 -18.24 10.78 8.98
C VAL A 31 -18.73 10.18 7.67
N LYS A 32 -18.92 11.04 6.66
CA LYS A 32 -19.16 10.57 5.29
C LYS A 32 -17.91 9.90 4.77
N GLY A 33 -18.06 8.70 4.21
CA GLY A 33 -16.99 8.02 3.51
C GLY A 33 -16.59 8.74 2.22
N ASP A 34 -15.36 8.53 1.78
CA ASP A 34 -14.83 9.06 0.54
C ASP A 34 -15.46 8.37 -0.67
N GLU A 35 -15.81 9.14 -1.69
CA GLU A 35 -16.21 8.65 -3.00
C GLU A 35 -14.95 8.63 -3.89
N SER A 36 -14.18 7.56 -3.85
CA SER A 36 -12.95 7.38 -4.61
C SER A 36 -12.86 5.98 -5.20
N PRO A 37 -12.20 5.78 -6.36
CA PRO A 37 -11.88 4.46 -6.87
C PRO A 37 -10.89 3.70 -5.97
N LEU A 38 -9.99 4.42 -5.28
CA LEU A 38 -9.03 3.85 -4.34
C LEU A 38 -9.51 4.06 -2.91
N LYS A 39 -10.32 3.15 -2.41
CA LYS A 39 -10.96 3.24 -1.09
C LYS A 39 -10.65 2.04 -0.22
N CYS A 40 -10.29 2.32 1.02
CA CYS A 40 -10.13 1.31 2.05
C CYS A 40 -11.33 1.31 3.00
N TRP A 41 -11.79 0.11 3.31
CA TRP A 41 -12.89 -0.12 4.24
C TRP A 41 -12.37 -0.34 5.64
N TYR A 42 -12.91 0.41 6.57
CA TYR A 42 -12.65 0.33 8.00
C TYR A 42 -13.96 0.27 8.78
N THR A 43 -13.86 0.09 10.07
CA THR A 43 -14.97 0.26 11.01
C THR A 43 -14.57 1.24 12.09
N ASP A 44 -15.52 2.06 12.51
CA ASP A 44 -15.34 2.88 13.71
C ASP A 44 -15.41 2.01 14.98
N ARG A 45 -15.28 2.65 16.14
CA ARG A 45 -15.36 1.95 17.44
C ARG A 45 -16.71 1.35 17.74
N GLN A 46 -17.77 1.82 17.09
CA GLN A 46 -19.13 1.31 17.18
C GLN A 46 -19.42 0.20 16.15
N GLY A 47 -18.43 -0.11 15.29
CA GLY A 47 -18.59 -1.12 14.24
C GLY A 47 -19.29 -0.60 12.99
N VAL A 48 -19.47 0.71 12.85
CA VAL A 48 -20.09 1.30 11.65
C VAL A 48 -19.05 1.34 10.52
N PRO A 49 -19.40 0.86 9.31
CA PRO A 49 -18.49 0.88 8.17
C PRO A 49 -18.10 2.31 7.78
N LEU A 50 -16.82 2.51 7.55
CA LEU A 50 -16.23 3.77 7.13
C LEU A 50 -15.34 3.51 5.91
N VAL A 51 -15.44 4.38 4.92
CA VAL A 51 -14.62 4.34 3.70
C VAL A 51 -13.68 5.53 3.70
N VAL A 52 -12.40 5.28 3.53
CA VAL A 52 -11.37 6.31 3.48
C VAL A 52 -10.47 6.09 2.27
N ASP A 53 -10.26 7.15 1.49
CA ASP A 53 -9.21 7.19 0.48
C ASP A 53 -7.94 7.79 1.09
N THR A 54 -6.96 6.93 1.38
CA THR A 54 -5.68 7.37 1.95
C THR A 54 -4.76 7.98 0.90
N THR A 55 -5.04 7.82 -0.40
CA THR A 55 -4.22 8.43 -1.47
C THR A 55 -4.48 9.92 -1.66
N GLY A 56 -5.66 10.39 -1.23
CA GLY A 56 -6.04 11.80 -1.30
C GLY A 56 -6.23 12.35 -2.72
N LYS A 57 -6.24 11.51 -3.76
CA LYS A 57 -6.21 11.98 -5.15
C LYS A 57 -7.58 12.39 -5.71
N GLU A 58 -8.65 11.70 -5.38
CA GLU A 58 -9.92 11.85 -6.10
C GLU A 58 -11.18 11.93 -5.21
N GLY A 59 -11.05 11.93 -3.90
CA GLY A 59 -12.20 12.01 -3.00
C GLY A 59 -12.87 13.39 -2.98
N LYS A 60 -14.19 13.45 -2.88
CA LYS A 60 -14.92 14.70 -2.65
C LYS A 60 -14.62 15.34 -1.30
N ILE A 61 -14.25 14.49 -0.32
CA ILE A 61 -13.84 14.91 1.01
C ILE A 61 -12.38 14.48 1.16
N LYS A 62 -11.48 15.44 1.01
CA LYS A 62 -10.05 15.18 1.21
C LYS A 62 -9.73 15.30 2.70
N TYR A 63 -9.33 14.21 3.31
CA TYR A 63 -8.74 14.20 4.64
C TYR A 63 -7.22 14.40 4.60
N THR A 64 -6.60 14.27 3.42
CA THR A 64 -5.17 14.39 3.22
C THR A 64 -4.87 15.28 2.02
N ASP A 65 -3.84 16.12 2.10
CA ASP A 65 -3.38 16.99 1.01
C ASP A 65 -2.41 16.28 0.06
N ASN A 66 -1.88 15.12 0.48
CA ASN A 66 -0.93 14.33 -0.31
C ASN A 66 -1.14 12.83 -0.08
N SER A 67 -0.48 12.02 -0.90
CA SER A 67 -0.56 10.55 -0.83
C SER A 67 0.39 9.91 0.20
N ASN A 68 1.18 10.72 0.91
CA ASN A 68 2.10 10.21 1.92
C ASN A 68 1.40 10.12 3.27
N PHE A 69 1.62 9.01 3.97
CA PHE A 69 1.12 8.86 5.33
C PHE A 69 2.15 8.17 6.22
N PHE A 70 2.04 8.41 7.50
CA PHE A 70 2.92 7.88 8.51
C PHE A 70 2.13 7.14 9.58
N VAL A 71 2.46 5.88 9.81
CA VAL A 71 1.79 5.03 10.80
C VAL A 71 2.68 4.86 12.02
N LEU A 72 2.26 5.43 13.14
CA LEU A 72 2.98 5.38 14.40
C LEU A 72 2.23 4.54 15.43
N GLY A 73 2.97 3.76 16.18
CA GLY A 73 2.44 2.98 17.29
C GLY A 73 3.52 2.16 17.98
N PRO A 74 3.36 1.83 19.27
CA PRO A 74 4.31 0.98 19.99
C PRO A 74 4.36 -0.45 19.41
N SER A 75 5.32 -1.24 19.84
CA SER A 75 5.37 -2.66 19.48
C SER A 75 4.10 -3.37 19.98
N GLY A 76 3.55 -4.28 19.17
CA GLY A 76 2.30 -4.98 19.48
C GLY A 76 1.01 -4.18 19.26
N SER A 77 1.07 -2.92 18.82
CA SER A 77 -0.13 -2.09 18.59
C SER A 77 -0.95 -2.44 17.33
N GLY A 78 -0.49 -3.41 16.55
CA GLY A 78 -1.17 -3.83 15.32
C GLY A 78 -0.79 -3.08 14.05
N LYS A 79 0.34 -2.33 14.02
CA LYS A 79 0.80 -1.60 12.81
C LYS A 79 0.91 -2.51 11.59
N SER A 80 1.63 -3.62 11.72
CA SER A 80 1.81 -4.56 10.60
C SER A 80 0.48 -5.20 10.17
N PHE A 81 -0.39 -5.52 11.11
CA PHE A 81 -1.73 -6.01 10.79
C PHE A 81 -2.56 -4.99 10.01
N PHE A 82 -2.55 -3.75 10.46
CA PHE A 82 -3.22 -2.64 9.77
C PHE A 82 -2.67 -2.47 8.35
N MET A 83 -1.34 -2.41 8.20
CA MET A 83 -0.71 -2.25 6.89
C MET A 83 -0.95 -3.44 5.95
N ASN A 84 -0.94 -4.67 6.46
CA ASN A 84 -1.34 -5.85 5.66
C ASN A 84 -2.77 -5.70 5.13
N THR A 85 -3.70 -5.20 5.96
CA THR A 85 -5.10 -4.96 5.56
C THR A 85 -5.19 -3.88 4.47
N VAL A 86 -4.41 -2.80 4.60
CA VAL A 86 -4.35 -1.71 3.61
C VAL A 86 -3.79 -2.23 2.27
N MET A 87 -2.64 -2.92 2.31
CA MET A 87 -2.00 -3.46 1.11
C MET A 87 -2.91 -4.45 0.38
N ARG A 88 -3.58 -5.32 1.14
CA ARG A 88 -4.55 -6.25 0.57
C ARG A 88 -5.67 -5.50 -0.17
N GLN A 89 -6.25 -4.49 0.45
CA GLN A 89 -7.35 -3.74 -0.16
C GLN A 89 -6.90 -2.97 -1.41
N TYR A 90 -5.69 -2.43 -1.43
CA TYR A 90 -5.13 -1.78 -2.63
C TYR A 90 -4.85 -2.77 -3.74
N TYR A 91 -4.29 -3.93 -3.42
CA TYR A 91 -4.06 -4.98 -4.41
C TYR A 91 -5.38 -5.47 -5.04
N GLU A 92 -6.44 -5.65 -4.24
CA GLU A 92 -7.78 -5.99 -4.74
C GLU A 92 -8.37 -4.92 -5.68
N GLN A 93 -7.83 -3.70 -5.66
CA GLN A 93 -8.18 -2.58 -6.53
C GLN A 93 -7.19 -2.40 -7.71
N ASN A 94 -6.45 -3.45 -8.05
CA ASN A 94 -5.45 -3.46 -9.12
C ASN A 94 -4.32 -2.42 -8.93
N THR A 95 -3.85 -2.26 -7.71
CA THR A 95 -2.70 -1.40 -7.40
C THR A 95 -1.47 -2.26 -7.18
N ASP A 96 -0.37 -1.93 -7.86
CA ASP A 96 0.93 -2.55 -7.62
C ASP A 96 1.49 -2.11 -6.28
N CYS A 97 1.96 -3.07 -5.48
CA CYS A 97 2.51 -2.83 -4.16
C CYS A 97 3.99 -3.22 -4.10
N VAL A 98 4.83 -2.28 -3.71
CA VAL A 98 6.25 -2.52 -3.42
C VAL A 98 6.49 -2.27 -1.94
N ILE A 99 6.98 -3.29 -1.23
CA ILE A 99 7.15 -3.26 0.21
C ILE A 99 8.63 -3.48 0.56
N VAL A 100 9.14 -2.63 1.46
CA VAL A 100 10.46 -2.83 2.09
C VAL A 100 10.24 -3.04 3.58
N ASP A 101 10.54 -4.22 4.06
CA ASP A 101 10.33 -4.61 5.46
C ASP A 101 11.63 -5.16 6.08
N THR A 102 11.77 -4.97 7.38
CA THR A 102 12.90 -5.49 8.17
C THR A 102 12.51 -6.65 9.08
N GLY A 103 11.22 -7.01 9.13
CA GLY A 103 10.68 -7.95 10.10
C GLY A 103 9.87 -9.11 9.53
N ASP A 104 9.94 -9.35 8.22
CA ASP A 104 9.25 -10.45 7.50
C ASP A 104 7.73 -10.50 7.73
N SER A 105 7.12 -9.35 8.08
CA SER A 105 5.70 -9.25 8.44
C SER A 105 4.75 -9.40 7.24
N TYR A 106 5.27 -9.31 6.02
CA TYR A 106 4.49 -9.29 4.78
C TYR A 106 4.72 -10.52 3.89
N GLU A 107 5.56 -11.47 4.31
CA GLU A 107 5.84 -12.70 3.54
C GLU A 107 4.55 -13.47 3.24
N GLY A 108 3.68 -13.66 4.26
CA GLY A 108 2.41 -14.35 4.09
C GLY A 108 1.48 -13.68 3.07
N LEU A 109 1.41 -12.35 3.08
CA LEU A 109 0.63 -11.58 2.12
C LEU A 109 1.19 -11.71 0.70
N CYS A 110 2.52 -11.60 0.56
CA CYS A 110 3.22 -11.77 -0.71
C CYS A 110 2.93 -13.15 -1.33
N ASN A 111 3.00 -14.20 -0.52
CA ASN A 111 2.72 -15.58 -0.98
C ASN A 111 1.26 -15.77 -1.39
N ILE A 112 0.30 -15.17 -0.68
CA ILE A 112 -1.14 -15.25 -1.02
C ILE A 112 -1.41 -14.60 -2.39
N PHE A 113 -0.72 -13.51 -2.69
CA PHE A 113 -0.90 -12.76 -3.94
C PHE A 113 0.08 -13.18 -5.05
N GLU A 114 0.78 -14.30 -4.86
CA GLU A 114 1.75 -14.83 -5.83
C GLU A 114 2.83 -13.80 -6.21
N GLY A 115 3.17 -12.93 -5.25
CA GLY A 115 4.16 -11.87 -5.43
C GLY A 115 5.59 -12.39 -5.36
N THR A 116 6.54 -11.55 -5.72
CA THR A 116 7.97 -11.84 -5.61
C THR A 116 8.50 -11.43 -4.25
N TYR A 117 8.86 -12.39 -3.42
CA TYR A 117 9.48 -12.16 -2.12
C TYR A 117 10.98 -12.30 -2.22
N ILE A 118 11.72 -11.24 -1.86
CA ILE A 118 13.18 -11.20 -1.89
C ILE A 118 13.68 -10.96 -0.47
N SER A 119 14.35 -11.94 0.12
CA SER A 119 14.98 -11.80 1.43
C SER A 119 16.49 -11.60 1.31
N TYR A 120 17.03 -10.74 2.16
CA TYR A 120 18.48 -10.53 2.28
C TYR A 120 19.01 -11.23 3.51
N SER A 121 20.05 -12.07 3.31
CA SER A 121 20.86 -12.59 4.40
C SER A 121 22.34 -12.46 4.05
N LYS A 122 23.20 -12.55 5.07
CA LYS A 122 24.66 -12.54 4.83
C LYS A 122 25.13 -13.74 4.00
N GLU A 123 24.41 -14.84 4.07
CA GLU A 123 24.67 -16.08 3.34
C GLU A 123 24.11 -16.02 1.91
N HIS A 124 23.02 -15.29 1.72
CA HIS A 124 22.36 -15.09 0.44
C HIS A 124 22.20 -13.59 0.16
N PRO A 125 23.28 -12.89 -0.25
CA PRO A 125 23.18 -11.47 -0.56
C PRO A 125 22.38 -11.26 -1.84
N ILE A 126 21.53 -10.24 -1.83
CA ILE A 126 20.83 -9.81 -3.04
C ILE A 126 21.87 -9.18 -3.97
N SER A 127 22.07 -9.77 -5.15
CA SER A 127 22.91 -9.21 -6.19
C SER A 127 22.04 -8.64 -7.30
N MET A 128 22.01 -7.33 -7.41
CA MET A 128 21.38 -6.63 -8.53
C MET A 128 22.49 -6.13 -9.46
N ASN A 129 22.59 -6.71 -10.66
CA ASN A 129 23.47 -6.16 -11.67
C ASN A 129 22.72 -5.13 -12.53
N PRO A 130 22.96 -3.82 -12.34
CA PRO A 130 22.27 -2.79 -13.08
C PRO A 130 22.61 -2.80 -14.58
N PHE A 131 23.75 -3.39 -14.95
CA PHE A 131 24.19 -3.50 -16.34
C PHE A 131 23.62 -4.70 -17.11
N LYS A 132 22.92 -5.60 -16.41
CA LYS A 132 22.24 -6.71 -17.07
C LYS A 132 20.99 -6.16 -17.78
N VAL A 133 20.93 -6.34 -19.10
CA VAL A 133 19.79 -5.96 -19.92
C VAL A 133 19.14 -7.24 -20.43
N THR A 134 17.85 -7.38 -20.27
CA THR A 134 17.06 -8.47 -20.85
C THR A 134 16.60 -8.08 -22.26
N GLU A 135 16.26 -9.07 -23.12
CA GLU A 135 15.78 -8.79 -24.47
C GLU A 135 14.49 -7.95 -24.48
N ALA A 136 13.62 -8.14 -23.49
CA ALA A 136 12.41 -7.33 -23.32
C ALA A 136 12.73 -5.85 -23.01
N GLU A 137 13.62 -5.60 -22.04
CA GLU A 137 14.07 -4.25 -21.69
C GLU A 137 14.79 -3.55 -22.87
N TYR A 138 15.53 -4.31 -23.66
CA TYR A 138 16.21 -3.76 -24.83
C TYR A 138 15.23 -3.27 -25.89
N ASN A 139 14.15 -4.01 -26.12
CA ASN A 139 13.17 -3.68 -27.15
C ASN A 139 12.18 -2.58 -26.74
N GLU A 140 11.82 -2.52 -25.47
CA GLU A 140 10.74 -1.63 -24.99
C GLU A 140 11.26 -0.35 -24.33
N ASN A 141 12.31 -0.43 -23.49
CA ASN A 141 12.69 0.66 -22.58
C ASN A 141 14.19 0.94 -22.57
N PHE A 142 14.93 0.63 -23.64
CA PHE A 142 16.38 0.78 -23.65
C PHE A 142 16.87 2.21 -23.35
N ASN A 143 16.17 3.22 -23.86
CA ASN A 143 16.55 4.62 -23.62
C ASN A 143 16.41 5.04 -22.14
N GLU A 144 15.40 4.55 -21.44
CA GLU A 144 15.23 4.79 -20.02
C GLU A 144 16.33 4.08 -19.20
N LYS A 145 16.64 2.84 -19.56
CA LYS A 145 17.71 2.07 -18.94
C LYS A 145 19.06 2.74 -19.16
N LYS A 146 19.32 3.24 -20.35
CA LYS A 146 20.53 4.00 -20.67
C LYS A 146 20.64 5.28 -19.84
N GLY A 147 19.55 6.02 -19.69
CA GLY A 147 19.48 7.21 -18.84
C GLY A 147 19.78 6.88 -17.36
N PHE A 148 19.19 5.79 -16.85
CA PHE A 148 19.46 5.30 -15.50
C PHE A 148 20.92 4.91 -15.30
N LEU A 149 21.51 4.13 -16.21
CA LEU A 149 22.91 3.71 -16.12
C LEU A 149 23.87 4.90 -16.16
N ARG A 150 23.59 5.88 -17.00
CA ARG A 150 24.36 7.13 -17.04
C ARG A 150 24.33 7.84 -15.69
N SER A 151 23.15 8.03 -15.13
CA SER A 151 22.99 8.69 -13.83
C SER A 151 23.68 7.91 -12.70
N LEU A 152 23.61 6.58 -12.73
CA LEU A 152 24.28 5.71 -11.77
C LEU A 152 25.81 5.84 -11.85
N ILE A 153 26.38 5.82 -13.05
CA ILE A 153 27.82 5.99 -13.28
C ILE A 153 28.27 7.35 -12.75
N PHE A 154 27.56 8.43 -13.06
CA PHE A 154 27.89 9.75 -12.55
C PHE A 154 27.81 9.84 -11.04
N LEU A 155 26.79 9.24 -10.44
CA LEU A 155 26.64 9.21 -8.97
C LEU A 155 27.81 8.49 -8.29
N ILE A 156 28.28 7.39 -8.87
CA ILE A 156 29.40 6.60 -8.33
C ILE A 156 30.74 7.35 -8.47
N PHE A 157 30.99 7.96 -9.63
CA PHE A 157 32.29 8.59 -9.89
C PHE A 157 32.41 10.04 -9.41
N LYS A 158 31.34 10.80 -9.45
CA LYS A 158 31.37 12.24 -9.12
C LYS A 158 30.51 12.62 -7.91
N GLY A 159 29.65 11.75 -7.45
CA GLY A 159 28.71 12.05 -6.36
C GLY A 159 27.74 13.14 -6.74
N LYS A 160 27.80 14.31 -6.05
CA LYS A 160 26.89 15.44 -6.27
C LYS A 160 27.42 16.50 -7.25
N THR A 161 28.61 16.29 -7.82
CA THR A 161 29.21 17.27 -8.74
C THR A 161 28.66 17.06 -10.14
N GLU A 162 28.30 18.15 -10.84
CA GLU A 162 27.81 18.06 -12.21
C GLU A 162 28.90 17.56 -13.18
N PRO A 163 28.55 16.66 -14.11
CA PRO A 163 29.49 16.17 -15.10
C PRO A 163 29.84 17.22 -16.14
N SER A 164 31.04 17.16 -16.69
CA SER A 164 31.40 18.01 -17.84
C SER A 164 30.81 17.45 -19.14
N ILE A 165 30.64 18.30 -20.14
CA ILE A 165 30.09 17.93 -21.45
C ILE A 165 30.90 16.80 -22.12
N LEU A 166 32.22 16.81 -21.94
CA LEU A 166 33.10 15.77 -22.46
C LEU A 166 32.85 14.40 -21.80
N GLU A 167 32.68 14.39 -20.49
CA GLU A 167 32.39 13.17 -19.72
C GLU A 167 31.02 12.59 -20.09
N GLU A 168 30.01 13.45 -20.26
CA GLU A 168 28.69 13.03 -20.74
C GLU A 168 28.77 12.38 -22.11
N THR A 169 29.53 12.97 -23.02
CA THR A 169 29.69 12.45 -24.38
C THR A 169 30.36 11.07 -24.37
N ILE A 170 31.45 10.91 -23.60
CA ILE A 170 32.17 9.64 -23.50
C ILE A 170 31.26 8.54 -22.92
N ILE A 171 30.56 8.82 -21.84
CA ILE A 171 29.70 7.84 -21.20
C ILE A 171 28.52 7.46 -22.13
N ASN A 172 27.91 8.43 -22.81
CA ASN A 172 26.86 8.15 -23.77
C ASN A 172 27.29 7.28 -24.96
N GLN A 173 28.56 7.38 -25.36
CA GLN A 173 29.14 6.54 -26.43
C GLN A 173 29.54 5.14 -25.93
N THR A 174 29.82 5.00 -24.65
CA THR A 174 30.27 3.72 -24.09
C THR A 174 29.09 2.83 -23.65
N ILE A 175 27.95 3.42 -23.29
CA ILE A 175 26.73 2.68 -22.97
C ILE A 175 25.93 2.41 -24.27
N ILE A 176 26.42 1.46 -25.05
CA ILE A 176 25.73 1.00 -26.29
C ILE A 176 25.28 -0.44 -26.10
#